data_334ee21abad41db1e32a8ce470080cfc
#
_entry.id   334ee21abad41db1e32a8ce470080cfc
#
_cell.length_a   1.000
_cell.length_b   1.000
_cell.length_c   1.000
_cell.angle_alpha   90.00
_cell.angle_beta   90.00
_cell.angle_gamma   90.00
#
_symmetry.space_group_name_H-M   'P 1'
#
loop_
_entity.id
_entity.type
_entity.pdbx_description
1 polymer ?
#
loop_
_entity_poly.entity_id
_entity_poly.type
_entity_poly.pdbx_seq_one_letter_code
_entity_poly.pdbx_strand_id
1 'polypeptide(L)'
;MSVAGTYDCLTKTPMGDQKSKFTVTVDGDSFTGQNVGGMGSMDVENGKVDGNTLTWKMNMTVPMPMTLEGEATIDGDALTGSVKAGAFGAFPMTGTREG
;
A
#
# COMPACT_ATOMS: atom_id res chain seq x y z
N MET A 1 18.10 6.06 4.53
CA MET A 1 16.91 6.91 4.49
C MET A 1 15.70 6.12 4.93
N SER A 2 14.76 6.78 5.59
CA SER A 2 13.57 6.12 6.09
C SER A 2 12.57 5.91 4.95
N VAL A 3 11.85 4.78 4.99
CA VAL A 3 10.72 4.55 4.10
C VAL A 3 9.43 5.18 4.62
N ALA A 4 9.49 5.83 5.80
CA ALA A 4 8.34 6.48 6.40
C ALA A 4 7.91 7.70 5.58
N GLY A 5 6.62 8.01 5.63
CA GLY A 5 6.06 9.17 4.95
C GLY A 5 4.69 8.89 4.39
N THR A 6 4.15 9.86 3.69
CA THR A 6 2.88 9.74 2.99
C THR A 6 3.16 9.70 1.49
N TYR A 7 2.59 8.71 0.82
CA TYR A 7 2.78 8.50 -0.61
C TYR A 7 1.47 8.69 -1.34
N ASP A 8 1.52 9.46 -2.43
CA ASP A 8 0.40 9.53 -3.37
C ASP A 8 0.52 8.32 -4.30
N CYS A 9 -0.40 7.40 -4.17
CA CYS A 9 -0.36 6.12 -4.86
C CYS A 9 -1.41 6.01 -5.94
N LEU A 10 -1.09 5.23 -6.96
CA LEU A 10 -2.00 4.88 -8.04
C LEU A 10 -1.97 3.36 -8.19
N THR A 11 -3.13 2.73 -8.05
CA THR A 11 -3.28 1.30 -8.26
C THR A 11 -4.10 1.07 -9.52
N LYS A 12 -3.57 0.31 -10.44
CA LYS A 12 -4.27 -0.02 -11.69
C LYS A 12 -5.13 -1.25 -11.47
N THR A 13 -6.43 -1.10 -11.64
CA THR A 13 -7.39 -2.19 -11.46
C THR A 13 -8.24 -2.35 -12.71
N PRO A 14 -8.95 -3.50 -12.86
CA PRO A 14 -9.88 -3.69 -13.98
C PRO A 14 -11.01 -2.66 -14.01
N MET A 15 -11.29 -2.03 -12.88
CA MET A 15 -12.30 -0.98 -12.78
C MET A 15 -11.76 0.42 -13.07
N GLY A 16 -10.47 0.52 -13.45
CA GLY A 16 -9.79 1.77 -13.70
C GLY A 16 -8.74 2.08 -12.65
N ASP A 17 -8.09 3.22 -12.80
CA ASP A 17 -7.04 3.64 -11.88
C ASP A 17 -7.64 4.16 -10.58
N GLN A 18 -7.12 3.67 -9.45
CA GLN A 18 -7.55 4.09 -8.12
C GLN A 18 -6.44 4.91 -7.48
N LYS A 19 -6.74 6.14 -7.15
CA LYS A 19 -5.82 7.03 -6.45
C LYS A 19 -6.03 6.91 -4.95
N SER A 20 -4.94 6.88 -4.21
CA SER A 20 -5.00 6.79 -2.74
C SER A 20 -3.78 7.45 -2.12
N LYS A 21 -3.90 7.75 -0.83
CA LYS A 21 -2.77 8.20 -0.02
C LYS A 21 -2.40 7.10 0.95
N PHE A 22 -1.16 6.69 0.89
CA PHE A 22 -0.63 5.62 1.72
C PHE A 22 0.36 6.20 2.72
N THR A 23 0.00 6.15 3.99
CA THR A 23 0.83 6.66 5.08
C THR A 23 1.61 5.52 5.71
N VAL A 24 2.91 5.70 5.89
CA VAL A 24 3.81 4.72 6.48
C VAL A 24 4.47 5.30 7.70
N THR A 25 4.28 4.66 8.86
CA THR A 25 4.94 5.01 10.11
C THR A 25 5.78 3.82 10.55
N VAL A 26 7.09 3.97 10.52
CA VAL A 26 8.04 2.88 10.78
C VAL A 26 8.33 2.77 12.26
N ASP A 27 8.35 1.53 12.76
CA ASP A 27 8.73 1.20 14.13
C ASP A 27 9.62 -0.05 14.09
N GLY A 28 10.94 0.17 14.05
CA GLY A 28 11.89 -0.94 13.92
C GLY A 28 11.75 -1.64 12.58
N ASP A 29 11.50 -2.95 12.61
CA ASP A 29 11.32 -3.77 11.41
C ASP A 29 9.85 -3.88 10.98
N SER A 30 8.98 -3.13 11.62
CA SER A 30 7.56 -3.12 11.32
C SER A 30 7.08 -1.72 10.98
N PHE A 31 5.89 -1.63 10.39
CA PHE A 31 5.27 -0.34 10.18
C PHE A 31 3.75 -0.43 10.35
N THR A 32 3.17 0.72 10.62
CA THR A 32 1.73 0.90 10.66
C THR A 32 1.36 1.99 9.66
N GLY A 33 0.11 2.08 9.31
CA GLY A 33 -0.35 3.14 8.43
C GLY A 33 -1.76 2.92 7.96
N GLN A 34 -2.14 3.75 7.00
CA GLN A 34 -3.45 3.71 6.38
C GLN A 34 -3.33 3.96 4.90
N ASN A 35 -4.23 3.36 4.15
CA ASN A 35 -4.42 3.64 2.74
C ASN A 35 -5.80 4.27 2.58
N VAL A 36 -5.84 5.55 2.24
CA VAL A 36 -7.08 6.32 2.13
C VAL A 36 -7.31 6.65 0.66
N GLY A 37 -8.44 6.21 0.15
CA GLY A 37 -8.80 6.44 -1.25
C GLY A 37 -10.28 6.79 -1.41
N GLY A 38 -10.73 6.85 -2.66
CA GLY A 38 -12.12 7.19 -2.97
C GLY A 38 -13.13 6.19 -2.46
N MET A 39 -12.71 4.99 -2.13
CA MET A 39 -13.56 3.92 -1.61
C MET A 39 -13.51 3.82 -0.08
N GLY A 40 -12.84 4.74 0.60
CA GLY A 40 -12.70 4.75 2.04
C GLY A 40 -11.27 4.55 2.48
N SER A 41 -11.08 4.17 3.74
CA SER A 41 -9.76 3.95 4.31
C SER A 41 -9.59 2.50 4.73
N MET A 42 -8.36 2.00 4.60
CA MET A 42 -7.99 0.67 5.06
C MET A 42 -6.76 0.81 5.95
N ASP A 43 -6.79 0.14 7.10
CA ASP A 43 -5.64 0.12 7.99
C ASP A 43 -4.64 -0.95 7.52
N VAL A 44 -3.37 -0.61 7.61
CA VAL A 44 -2.30 -1.58 7.34
C VAL A 44 -2.18 -2.52 8.53
N GLU A 45 -2.16 -3.81 8.25
CA GLU A 45 -1.95 -4.83 9.26
C GLU A 45 -0.71 -5.65 8.91
N ASN A 46 0.00 -6.11 9.93
CA ASN A 46 1.19 -6.94 9.78
C ASN A 46 2.24 -6.31 8.86
N GLY A 47 2.39 -4.99 8.92
CA GLY A 47 3.37 -4.28 8.12
C GLY A 47 4.79 -4.63 8.53
N LYS A 48 5.62 -4.96 7.55
CA LYS A 48 7.03 -5.30 7.77
C LYS A 48 7.92 -4.48 6.85
N VAL A 49 9.08 -4.12 7.37
CA VAL A 49 10.09 -3.38 6.64
C VAL A 49 11.34 -4.24 6.52
N ASP A 50 11.78 -4.47 5.30
CA ASP A 50 13.02 -5.18 5.03
C ASP A 50 13.85 -4.34 4.05
N GLY A 51 14.78 -3.57 4.59
CA GLY A 51 15.53 -2.61 3.80
C GLY A 51 14.60 -1.56 3.21
N ASN A 52 14.47 -1.53 1.89
CA ASN A 52 13.58 -0.62 1.18
C ASN A 52 12.28 -1.29 0.75
N THR A 53 12.05 -2.53 1.16
CA THR A 53 10.85 -3.29 0.78
C THR A 53 9.86 -3.29 1.92
N LEU A 54 8.61 -2.98 1.59
CA LEU A 54 7.49 -3.01 2.51
C LEU A 54 6.56 -4.15 2.13
N THR A 55 6.10 -4.89 3.13
CA THR A 55 5.04 -5.90 2.95
C THR A 55 3.98 -5.67 4.01
N TRP A 56 2.71 -5.84 3.63
CA TRP A 56 1.61 -5.59 4.55
C TRP A 56 0.36 -6.31 4.11
N LYS A 57 -0.63 -6.31 5.02
CA LYS A 57 -1.97 -6.83 4.73
C LYS A 57 -2.99 -5.75 5.02
N MET A 58 -4.07 -5.75 4.26
CA MET A 58 -5.20 -4.86 4.46
C MET A 58 -6.49 -5.67 4.35
N ASN A 59 -7.44 -5.38 5.24
CA ASN A 59 -8.75 -6.03 5.20
C ASN A 59 -9.74 -5.09 4.55
N MET A 60 -10.25 -5.49 3.40
CA MET A 60 -11.29 -4.76 2.68
C MET A 60 -12.63 -5.32 3.08
N THR A 61 -13.60 -4.43 3.34
CA THR A 61 -14.94 -4.84 3.72
C THR A 61 -15.98 -4.55 2.65
N VAL A 62 -15.68 -3.65 1.73
CA VAL A 62 -16.58 -3.22 0.66
C VAL A 62 -15.84 -3.30 -0.67
N PRO A 63 -16.44 -3.83 -1.73
CA PRO A 63 -17.78 -4.40 -1.85
C PRO A 63 -17.93 -5.80 -1.23
N MET A 64 -16.83 -6.49 -0.99
CA MET A 64 -16.82 -7.82 -0.37
C MET A 64 -15.70 -7.90 0.66
N PRO A 65 -15.89 -8.67 1.76
CA PRO A 65 -14.80 -8.92 2.69
C PRO A 65 -13.67 -9.68 1.98
N MET A 66 -12.46 -9.13 2.02
CA MET A 66 -11.28 -9.85 1.51
C MET A 66 -10.02 -9.26 2.11
N THR A 67 -8.98 -10.08 2.17
CA THR A 67 -7.67 -9.65 2.63
C THR A 67 -6.80 -9.36 1.41
N LEU A 68 -6.25 -8.15 1.39
CA LEU A 68 -5.30 -7.73 0.37
C LEU A 68 -3.89 -7.86 0.93
N GLU A 69 -2.98 -8.34 0.11
CA GLU A 69 -1.57 -8.40 0.47
C GLU A 69 -0.79 -7.44 -0.42
N GLY A 70 -0.09 -6.50 0.20
CA GLY A 70 0.69 -5.52 -0.52
C GLY A 70 2.17 -5.76 -0.38
N GLU A 71 2.91 -5.40 -1.43
CA GLU A 71 4.35 -5.41 -1.43
C GLU A 71 4.83 -4.23 -2.27
N ALA A 72 5.80 -3.49 -1.76
CA ALA A 72 6.33 -2.34 -2.49
C ALA A 72 7.79 -2.13 -2.14
N THR A 73 8.51 -1.57 -3.10
CA THR A 73 9.90 -1.16 -2.92
C THR A 73 9.98 0.34 -3.04
N ILE A 74 10.70 0.97 -2.11
CA ILE A 74 10.89 2.41 -2.10
C ILE A 74 12.27 2.73 -2.65
N ASP A 75 12.30 3.58 -3.67
CA ASP A 75 13.55 4.07 -4.26
C ASP A 75 13.53 5.58 -4.24
N GLY A 76 14.21 6.17 -3.24
CA GLY A 76 14.12 7.61 -3.01
C GLY A 76 12.70 8.00 -2.58
N ASP A 77 12.02 8.75 -3.43
CA ASP A 77 10.63 9.15 -3.20
C ASP A 77 9.64 8.33 -4.01
N ALA A 78 10.12 7.36 -4.78
CA ALA A 78 9.27 6.54 -5.63
C ALA A 78 8.91 5.22 -4.95
N LEU A 79 7.64 4.86 -5.04
CA LEU A 79 7.12 3.59 -4.55
C LEU A 79 6.66 2.78 -5.75
N THR A 80 7.12 1.53 -5.83
CA THR A 80 6.72 0.61 -6.89
C THR A 80 6.40 -0.74 -6.28
N GLY A 81 5.25 -1.28 -6.56
CA GLY A 81 4.86 -2.57 -6.01
C GLY A 81 3.59 -3.11 -6.60
N SER A 82 2.97 -4.00 -5.85
CA SER A 82 1.71 -4.61 -6.27
C SER A 82 0.86 -4.95 -5.06
N VAL A 83 -0.44 -5.07 -5.31
CA VAL A 83 -1.43 -5.51 -4.32
C VAL A 83 -2.05 -6.79 -4.84
N LYS A 84 -1.99 -7.85 -4.03
CA LYS A 84 -2.60 -9.14 -4.37
C LYS A 84 -3.98 -9.21 -3.75
N ALA A 85 -4.97 -9.51 -4.58
CA ALA A 85 -6.37 -9.57 -4.19
C ALA A 85 -6.95 -10.98 -4.31
N GLY A 86 -6.21 -11.97 -3.84
CA GLY A 86 -6.65 -13.37 -3.86
C GLY A 86 -6.96 -13.85 -5.26
N ALA A 87 -8.20 -14.31 -5.48
CA ALA A 87 -8.63 -14.86 -6.76
C ALA A 87 -8.67 -13.83 -7.89
N PHE A 88 -8.65 -12.55 -7.57
CA PHE A 88 -8.65 -11.48 -8.57
C PHE A 88 -7.27 -11.18 -9.13
N GLY A 89 -6.22 -11.79 -8.59
CA GLY A 89 -4.86 -11.59 -9.06
C GLY A 89 -4.15 -10.43 -8.38
N ALA A 90 -3.10 -9.94 -9.02
CA ALA A 90 -2.29 -8.85 -8.49
C ALA A 90 -2.46 -7.60 -9.36
N PHE A 91 -2.46 -6.45 -8.71
CA PHE A 91 -2.62 -5.15 -9.38
C PHE A 91 -1.37 -4.31 -9.15
N PRO A 92 -0.77 -3.74 -10.19
CA PRO A 92 0.40 -2.88 -10.01
C PRO A 92 0.03 -1.59 -9.27
N MET A 93 0.92 -1.17 -8.40
CA MET A 93 0.77 0.03 -7.61
C MET A 93 2.04 0.87 -7.72
N THR A 94 1.88 2.15 -7.96
CA THR A 94 2.99 3.09 -7.98
C THR A 94 2.65 4.29 -7.11
N GLY A 95 3.66 4.96 -6.61
CA GLY A 95 3.44 6.12 -5.77
C GLY A 95 4.63 7.04 -5.71
N THR A 96 4.39 8.24 -5.19
CA THR A 96 5.42 9.23 -4.97
C THR A 96 5.24 9.82 -3.59
N ARG A 97 6.33 9.94 -2.84
CA ARG A 97 6.28 10.51 -1.49
C ARG A 97 5.95 11.99 -1.59
N GLU A 98 5.03 12.42 -0.73
CA GLU A 98 4.74 13.83 -0.58
C GLU A 98 5.90 14.51 0.15
N GLY A 99 6.36 15.58 -0.38
CA GLY A 99 7.50 16.38 -0.02
C GLY A 99 8.02 16.53 1.35
#